data_790993a917e5e3c73012ff967bf1d6bc
#
_entry.id   790993a917e5e3c73012ff967bf1d6bc
#
_cell.length_a   1.000
_cell.length_b   1.000
_cell.length_c   1.000
_cell.angle_alpha   90.00
_cell.angle_beta   90.00
_cell.angle_gamma   90.00
#
_symmetry.space_group_name_H-M   'P 1'
#
loop_
_entity.id
_entity.type
_entity.pdbx_description
1 polymer ?
#
loop_
_entity_poly.entity_id
_entity_poly.type
_entity_poly.pdbx_seq_one_letter_code
_entity_poly.pdbx_strand_id
1 'polypeptide(L)'
;MSDPIDRLLDASETGKSIIKNRDILHFTFIPNTILHRNSEQEQVTQSLLPILKQSRPSNLLVYGKPGTGKTLVVKKVISKIQERVEKSKFPIKLVYSNSKEETTLYGLLVSLGRQLELNDKELPTTGLAISEVFKRLLNKIDEGKLNAVFIIDEIDYLAHLVSKTGKDILYQLTRANERLQHGSLTLVGISNDLSFKEKLDPRVISSLGEEEVVFTNYNVEQIKKILEDRIHESFIENSVEEPALNLCAAL
;
A
#
# COMPACT_ATOMS: atom_id res chain seq x y z
N MET A 1 -36.25 7.04 -36.29
CA MET A 1 -35.74 7.57 -35.02
C MET A 1 -34.43 6.84 -34.78
N SER A 2 -33.30 7.53 -34.68
CA SER A 2 -32.02 6.88 -34.37
C SER A 2 -32.09 6.35 -32.94
N ASP A 3 -31.50 5.17 -32.72
CA ASP A 3 -31.41 4.55 -31.42
C ASP A 3 -30.78 5.55 -30.42
N PRO A 4 -31.32 5.68 -29.19
CA PRO A 4 -30.70 6.51 -28.15
C PRO A 4 -29.23 6.15 -27.89
N ILE A 5 -28.85 4.88 -28.08
CA ILE A 5 -27.47 4.40 -27.95
C ILE A 5 -26.59 4.97 -29.06
N ASP A 6 -27.03 4.91 -30.32
CA ASP A 6 -26.29 5.45 -31.47
C ASP A 6 -26.06 6.95 -31.31
N ARG A 7 -27.07 7.71 -30.85
CA ARG A 7 -26.93 9.14 -30.58
C ARG A 7 -25.86 9.45 -29.53
N LEU A 8 -25.75 8.64 -28.47
CA LEU A 8 -24.75 8.82 -27.43
C LEU A 8 -23.35 8.44 -27.93
N LEU A 9 -23.24 7.40 -28.74
CA LEU A 9 -22.00 7.00 -29.37
C LEU A 9 -21.51 8.05 -30.34
N ASP A 10 -22.36 8.53 -31.25
CA ASP A 10 -22.05 9.60 -32.20
C ASP A 10 -21.65 10.91 -31.48
N ALA A 11 -22.37 11.25 -30.40
CA ALA A 11 -22.04 12.42 -29.58
C ALA A 11 -20.68 12.25 -28.86
N SER A 12 -20.30 11.03 -28.48
CA SER A 12 -19.00 10.74 -27.86
C SER A 12 -17.84 10.85 -28.86
N GLU A 13 -18.07 10.52 -30.12
CA GLU A 13 -17.06 10.62 -31.19
C GLU A 13 -16.88 12.07 -31.67
N THR A 14 -17.95 12.86 -31.68
CA THR A 14 -17.94 14.23 -32.15
C THR A 14 -17.79 15.30 -31.07
N GLY A 15 -18.07 14.90 -29.81
CA GLY A 15 -17.98 15.79 -28.64
C GLY A 15 -16.54 16.14 -28.29
N LYS A 16 -16.22 17.41 -28.15
CA LYS A 16 -14.96 17.88 -27.60
C LYS A 16 -14.92 17.53 -26.11
N SER A 17 -14.23 16.41 -25.76
CA SER A 17 -13.98 16.09 -24.36
C SER A 17 -13.14 17.20 -23.72
N ILE A 18 -13.55 17.70 -22.56
CA ILE A 18 -12.76 18.62 -21.75
C ILE A 18 -11.62 17.89 -21.00
N ILE A 19 -11.66 16.56 -20.99
CA ILE A 19 -10.63 15.72 -20.36
C ILE A 19 -9.68 15.24 -21.45
N LYS A 20 -8.41 15.60 -21.37
CA LYS A 20 -7.36 15.16 -22.29
C LYS A 20 -6.69 13.85 -21.84
N ASN A 21 -6.64 13.58 -20.52
CA ASN A 21 -6.07 12.35 -19.97
C ASN A 21 -6.88 11.89 -18.77
N ARG A 22 -7.65 10.81 -18.93
CA ARG A 22 -8.48 10.21 -17.87
C ARG A 22 -7.67 9.39 -16.87
N ASP A 23 -6.56 8.82 -17.28
CA ASP A 23 -5.76 7.93 -16.42
C ASP A 23 -5.24 8.66 -15.17
N ILE A 24 -4.94 9.96 -15.32
CA ILE A 24 -4.49 10.81 -14.22
C ILE A 24 -5.56 11.00 -13.14
N LEU A 25 -6.84 10.90 -13.51
CA LEU A 25 -7.98 11.03 -12.60
C LEU A 25 -8.31 9.71 -11.89
N HIS A 26 -7.72 8.60 -12.32
CA HIS A 26 -7.92 7.32 -11.63
C HIS A 26 -7.29 7.31 -10.24
N PHE A 27 -7.97 6.68 -9.28
CA PHE A 27 -7.48 6.54 -7.90
C PHE A 27 -6.19 5.71 -7.79
N THR A 28 -5.87 4.90 -8.80
CA THR A 28 -4.64 4.09 -8.89
C THR A 28 -3.44 4.87 -9.43
N PHE A 29 -3.66 6.08 -9.96
CA PHE A 29 -2.59 6.87 -10.55
C PHE A 29 -1.58 7.33 -9.49
N ILE A 30 -0.30 7.06 -9.75
CA ILE A 30 0.82 7.52 -8.91
C ILE A 30 1.52 8.68 -9.64
N PRO A 31 1.43 9.92 -9.13
CA PRO A 31 2.09 11.06 -9.75
C PRO A 31 3.61 11.00 -9.63
N ASN A 32 4.31 11.64 -10.58
CA ASN A 32 5.76 11.77 -10.50
C ASN A 32 6.22 12.53 -9.25
N THR A 33 5.45 13.53 -8.83
CA THR A 33 5.71 14.30 -7.61
C THR A 33 4.49 14.22 -6.68
N ILE A 34 4.71 13.85 -5.42
CA ILE A 34 3.65 13.88 -4.40
C ILE A 34 3.83 15.18 -3.63
N LEU A 35 2.91 16.11 -3.86
CA LEU A 35 2.94 17.42 -3.23
C LEU A 35 2.67 17.32 -1.71
N HIS A 36 3.31 18.19 -0.94
CA HIS A 36 3.11 18.38 0.50
C HIS A 36 3.30 17.11 1.37
N ARG A 37 4.10 16.14 0.88
CA ARG A 37 4.43 14.88 1.60
C ARG A 37 5.94 14.57 1.57
N ASN A 38 6.78 15.59 1.43
CA ASN A 38 8.24 15.37 1.37
C ASN A 38 8.77 14.76 2.67
N SER A 39 8.33 15.28 3.82
CA SER A 39 8.75 14.77 5.14
C SER A 39 8.34 13.31 5.33
N GLU A 40 7.09 12.96 5.01
CA GLU A 40 6.61 11.58 5.14
C GLU A 40 7.29 10.65 4.13
N GLN A 41 7.57 11.12 2.90
CA GLN A 41 8.36 10.35 1.93
C GLN A 41 9.78 10.10 2.45
N GLU A 42 10.42 11.09 3.04
CA GLU A 42 11.75 10.96 3.64
C GLU A 42 11.73 9.97 4.81
N GLN A 43 10.79 10.09 5.74
CA GLN A 43 10.66 9.19 6.89
C GLN A 43 10.45 7.73 6.44
N VAL A 44 9.47 7.46 5.57
CA VAL A 44 9.23 6.11 5.04
C VAL A 44 10.46 5.58 4.31
N THR A 45 11.15 6.43 3.55
CA THR A 45 12.39 6.03 2.85
C THR A 45 13.48 5.69 3.85
N GLN A 46 13.72 6.52 4.86
CA GLN A 46 14.75 6.29 5.87
C GLN A 46 14.53 4.98 6.63
N SER A 47 13.27 4.69 7.02
CA SER A 47 12.92 3.44 7.68
C SER A 47 13.25 2.20 6.83
N LEU A 48 13.13 2.29 5.51
CA LEU A 48 13.37 1.17 4.60
C LEU A 48 14.79 1.12 3.99
N LEU A 49 15.57 2.21 4.10
CA LEU A 49 16.94 2.25 3.54
C LEU A 49 17.87 1.09 3.97
N PRO A 50 17.80 0.56 5.22
CA PRO A 50 18.69 -0.53 5.62
C PRO A 50 18.62 -1.74 4.69
N ILE A 51 17.48 -1.99 4.02
CA ILE A 51 17.32 -3.14 3.12
C ILE A 51 18.30 -3.10 1.94
N LEU A 52 18.62 -1.92 1.42
CA LEU A 52 19.58 -1.74 0.33
C LEU A 52 21.02 -2.04 0.76
N LYS A 53 21.27 -2.13 2.07
CA LYS A 53 22.54 -2.56 2.67
C LYS A 53 22.51 -4.00 3.16
N GLN A 54 21.49 -4.78 2.74
CA GLN A 54 21.24 -6.14 3.19
C GLN A 54 21.04 -6.26 4.71
N SER A 55 20.64 -5.16 5.36
CA SER A 55 20.25 -5.13 6.77
C SER A 55 18.74 -5.10 6.89
N ARG A 56 18.21 -5.76 7.91
CA ARG A 56 16.78 -5.76 8.19
C ARG A 56 16.32 -4.38 8.66
N PRO A 57 15.35 -3.73 7.99
CA PRO A 57 14.67 -2.56 8.53
C PRO A 57 13.84 -2.91 9.77
N SER A 58 13.56 -1.93 10.62
CA SER A 58 12.53 -2.04 11.67
C SER A 58 11.14 -2.20 11.07
N ASN A 59 10.20 -2.75 11.83
CA ASN A 59 8.81 -2.71 11.42
C ASN A 59 8.31 -1.26 11.42
N LEU A 60 7.45 -0.93 10.47
CA LEU A 60 6.97 0.43 10.25
C LEU A 60 5.44 0.46 10.27
N LEU A 61 4.87 1.35 11.07
CA LEU A 61 3.45 1.65 11.06
C LEU A 61 3.21 3.04 10.45
N VAL A 62 2.47 3.06 9.34
CA VAL A 62 2.04 4.29 8.65
C VAL A 62 0.55 4.48 8.91
N TYR A 63 0.16 5.58 9.54
CA TYR A 63 -1.25 5.77 9.86
C TYR A 63 -1.70 7.24 9.75
N GLY A 64 -3.01 7.43 9.62
CA GLY A 64 -3.65 8.73 9.43
C GLY A 64 -5.03 8.57 8.84
N LYS A 65 -5.82 9.64 8.75
CA LYS A 65 -7.16 9.59 8.19
C LYS A 65 -7.15 9.16 6.70
N PRO A 66 -8.28 8.62 6.18
CA PRO A 66 -8.42 8.39 4.74
C PRO A 66 -8.12 9.64 3.92
N GLY A 67 -7.61 9.48 2.69
CA GLY A 67 -7.32 10.60 1.79
C GLY A 67 -6.03 11.38 2.07
N THR A 68 -5.26 11.03 3.11
CA THR A 68 -4.02 11.75 3.48
C THR A 68 -2.78 11.36 2.65
N GLY A 69 -2.90 10.40 1.73
CA GLY A 69 -1.84 10.02 0.80
C GLY A 69 -0.90 8.91 1.28
N LYS A 70 -1.21 8.20 2.38
CA LYS A 70 -0.38 7.10 2.95
C LYS A 70 0.01 6.05 1.92
N THR A 71 -1.00 5.37 1.37
CA THR A 71 -0.81 4.32 0.35
C THR A 71 -0.01 4.81 -0.84
N LEU A 72 -0.28 6.04 -1.30
CA LEU A 72 0.41 6.66 -2.43
C LEU A 72 1.90 6.85 -2.15
N VAL A 73 2.24 7.41 -0.98
CA VAL A 73 3.64 7.63 -0.56
C VAL A 73 4.37 6.30 -0.41
N VAL A 74 3.77 5.34 0.31
CA VAL A 74 4.39 4.02 0.52
C VAL A 74 4.62 3.32 -0.82
N LYS A 75 3.62 3.26 -1.70
CA LYS A 75 3.77 2.64 -3.04
C LYS A 75 4.87 3.30 -3.86
N LYS A 76 4.97 4.63 -3.84
CA LYS A 76 6.03 5.36 -4.54
C LYS A 76 7.42 5.04 -4.00
N VAL A 77 7.59 5.05 -2.68
CA VAL A 77 8.88 4.71 -2.04
C VAL A 77 9.27 3.27 -2.38
N ILE A 78 8.32 2.33 -2.30
CA ILE A 78 8.56 0.92 -2.62
C ILE A 78 8.95 0.75 -4.09
N SER A 79 8.25 1.40 -5.03
CA SER A 79 8.61 1.36 -6.45
C SER A 79 10.05 1.85 -6.68
N LYS A 80 10.45 2.94 -6.01
CA LYS A 80 11.81 3.47 -6.09
C LYS A 80 12.88 2.56 -5.47
N ILE A 81 12.53 1.85 -4.39
CA ILE A 81 13.43 0.84 -3.80
C ILE A 81 13.52 -0.37 -4.74
N GLN A 82 12.39 -0.84 -5.28
CA GLN A 82 12.33 -1.97 -6.20
C GLN A 82 13.22 -1.76 -7.43
N GLU A 83 13.17 -0.56 -8.07
CA GLU A 83 14.05 -0.19 -9.19
C GLU A 83 15.54 -0.34 -8.85
N ARG A 84 15.94 -0.13 -7.59
CA ARG A 84 17.33 -0.29 -7.12
C ARG A 84 17.66 -1.73 -6.79
N VAL A 85 16.71 -2.45 -6.19
CA VAL A 85 16.85 -3.87 -5.87
C VAL A 85 17.08 -4.70 -7.13
N GLU A 86 16.30 -4.46 -8.19
CA GLU A 86 16.46 -5.16 -9.48
C GLU A 86 17.85 -5.00 -10.10
N LYS A 87 18.48 -3.84 -9.87
CA LYS A 87 19.86 -3.58 -10.34
C LYS A 87 20.92 -4.23 -9.46
N SER A 88 20.62 -4.49 -8.19
CA SER A 88 21.62 -4.91 -7.19
C SER A 88 21.85 -6.42 -7.13
N LYS A 89 20.94 -7.24 -7.65
CA LYS A 89 20.91 -8.72 -7.52
C LYS A 89 20.85 -9.21 -6.05
N PHE A 90 20.50 -8.35 -5.11
CA PHE A 90 20.31 -8.77 -3.72
C PHE A 90 19.03 -9.60 -3.55
N PRO A 91 19.00 -10.56 -2.62
CA PRO A 91 17.85 -11.42 -2.39
C PRO A 91 16.77 -10.66 -1.59
N ILE A 92 16.25 -9.58 -2.15
CA ILE A 92 15.25 -8.71 -1.54
C ILE A 92 13.91 -8.92 -2.25
N LYS A 93 12.84 -9.06 -1.48
CA LYS A 93 11.46 -9.17 -1.98
C LYS A 93 10.58 -8.15 -1.27
N LEU A 94 9.99 -7.25 -2.04
CA LEU A 94 8.98 -6.30 -1.59
C LEU A 94 7.63 -6.83 -2.07
N VAL A 95 6.74 -7.18 -1.15
CA VAL A 95 5.42 -7.73 -1.47
C VAL A 95 4.32 -6.88 -0.85
N TYR A 96 3.28 -6.60 -1.61
CA TYR A 96 2.18 -5.73 -1.22
C TYR A 96 0.85 -6.48 -1.27
N SER A 97 0.04 -6.32 -0.24
CA SER A 97 -1.34 -6.80 -0.23
C SER A 97 -2.24 -5.81 0.51
N ASN A 98 -3.49 -5.69 0.05
CA ASN A 98 -4.53 -4.91 0.73
C ASN A 98 -5.45 -5.86 1.50
N SER A 99 -5.53 -5.70 2.82
CA SER A 99 -6.32 -6.58 3.69
C SER A 99 -7.82 -6.56 3.41
N LYS A 100 -8.33 -5.50 2.81
CA LYS A 100 -9.75 -5.34 2.50
C LYS A 100 -10.13 -5.99 1.17
N GLU A 101 -9.20 -6.06 0.24
CA GLU A 101 -9.36 -6.78 -1.02
C GLU A 101 -9.33 -8.30 -0.78
N GLU A 102 -8.49 -8.73 0.16
CA GLU A 102 -8.37 -10.13 0.56
C GLU A 102 -9.38 -10.43 1.69
N THR A 103 -10.52 -10.97 1.34
CA THR A 103 -11.66 -11.19 2.27
C THR A 103 -11.37 -12.12 3.45
N THR A 104 -10.25 -12.84 3.41
CA THR A 104 -9.83 -13.80 4.43
C THR A 104 -8.36 -13.68 4.77
N LEU A 105 -8.01 -14.02 6.02
CA LEU A 105 -6.60 -14.12 6.42
C LEU A 105 -5.83 -15.15 5.58
N TYR A 106 -6.49 -16.24 5.18
CA TYR A 106 -5.91 -17.25 4.31
C TYR A 106 -5.56 -16.65 2.95
N GLY A 107 -6.50 -15.94 2.32
CA GLY A 107 -6.29 -15.25 1.04
C GLY A 107 -5.13 -14.27 1.11
N LEU A 108 -5.06 -13.45 2.16
CA LEU A 108 -3.96 -12.50 2.37
C LEU A 108 -2.58 -13.22 2.38
N LEU A 109 -2.45 -14.30 3.16
CA LEU A 109 -1.19 -15.03 3.24
C LEU A 109 -0.84 -15.73 1.91
N VAL A 110 -1.83 -16.25 1.20
CA VAL A 110 -1.62 -16.84 -0.14
C VAL A 110 -1.19 -15.77 -1.13
N SER A 111 -1.82 -14.59 -1.15
CA SER A 111 -1.46 -13.45 -2.00
C SER A 111 0.00 -13.03 -1.77
N LEU A 112 0.43 -12.92 -0.52
CA LEU A 112 1.83 -12.65 -0.17
C LEU A 112 2.77 -13.77 -0.65
N GLY A 113 2.36 -15.03 -0.50
CA GLY A 113 3.15 -16.19 -0.93
C GLY A 113 3.33 -16.28 -2.44
N ARG A 114 2.31 -15.89 -3.23
CA ARG A 114 2.41 -15.81 -4.69
C ARG A 114 3.48 -14.81 -5.13
N GLN A 115 3.54 -13.67 -4.47
CA GLN A 115 4.56 -12.67 -4.75
C GLN A 115 5.96 -13.11 -4.32
N LEU A 116 6.06 -14.06 -3.37
CA LEU A 116 7.30 -14.77 -3.02
C LEU A 116 7.59 -15.95 -3.97
N GLU A 117 6.85 -16.10 -5.07
CA GLU A 117 7.03 -17.16 -6.07
C GLU A 117 6.70 -18.57 -5.55
N LEU A 118 5.83 -18.70 -4.55
CA LEU A 118 5.25 -19.99 -4.18
C LEU A 118 4.13 -20.35 -5.17
N ASN A 119 4.22 -21.55 -5.75
CA ASN A 119 3.24 -22.03 -6.73
C ASN A 119 2.04 -22.72 -6.07
N ASP A 120 1.03 -23.16 -6.89
CA ASP A 120 -0.19 -23.79 -6.37
C ASP A 120 0.03 -25.12 -5.65
N LYS A 121 1.09 -25.85 -5.97
CA LYS A 121 1.43 -27.10 -5.26
C LYS A 121 2.04 -26.81 -3.89
N GLU A 122 2.86 -25.76 -3.82
CA GLU A 122 3.50 -25.35 -2.56
C GLU A 122 2.50 -24.61 -1.66
N LEU A 123 1.62 -23.80 -2.23
CA LEU A 123 0.67 -22.97 -1.49
C LEU A 123 -0.70 -22.97 -2.21
N PRO A 124 -1.53 -24.00 -2.00
CA PRO A 124 -2.86 -24.07 -2.62
C PRO A 124 -3.76 -22.95 -2.09
N THR A 125 -4.75 -22.56 -2.90
CA THR A 125 -5.70 -21.50 -2.56
C THR A 125 -6.67 -21.85 -1.42
N THR A 126 -6.76 -23.11 -1.05
CA THR A 126 -7.60 -23.63 0.05
C THR A 126 -7.01 -24.91 0.63
N GLY A 127 -7.51 -25.33 1.80
CA GLY A 127 -7.27 -26.70 2.32
C GLY A 127 -6.12 -26.81 3.33
N LEU A 128 -5.30 -25.79 3.53
CA LEU A 128 -4.27 -25.79 4.56
C LEU A 128 -4.73 -25.02 5.80
N ALA A 129 -4.19 -25.40 6.95
CA ALA A 129 -4.31 -24.58 8.14
C ALA A 129 -3.51 -23.27 7.98
N ILE A 130 -4.00 -22.15 8.51
CA ILE A 130 -3.33 -20.84 8.48
C ILE A 130 -1.88 -20.93 8.99
N SER A 131 -1.66 -21.72 10.06
CA SER A 131 -0.32 -21.95 10.60
C SER A 131 0.62 -22.67 9.64
N GLU A 132 0.09 -23.56 8.80
CA GLU A 132 0.89 -24.24 7.78
C GLU A 132 1.21 -23.29 6.61
N VAL A 133 0.23 -22.49 6.18
CA VAL A 133 0.46 -21.44 5.18
C VAL A 133 1.57 -20.49 5.63
N PHE A 134 1.48 -20.01 6.87
CA PHE A 134 2.48 -19.11 7.43
C PHE A 134 3.88 -19.78 7.54
N LYS A 135 3.92 -21.04 7.95
CA LYS A 135 5.17 -21.80 8.00
C LYS A 135 5.84 -21.90 6.62
N ARG A 136 5.06 -22.16 5.55
CA ARG A 136 5.59 -22.23 4.19
C ARG A 136 6.12 -20.89 3.70
N LEU A 137 5.47 -19.79 4.05
CA LEU A 137 5.98 -18.45 3.78
C LEU A 137 7.35 -18.24 4.46
N LEU A 138 7.48 -18.57 5.74
CA LEU A 138 8.74 -18.42 6.48
C LEU A 138 9.84 -19.34 5.91
N ASN A 139 9.52 -20.58 5.58
CA ASN A 139 10.48 -21.49 4.95
C ASN A 139 11.00 -20.93 3.62
N LYS A 140 10.11 -20.39 2.76
CA LYS A 140 10.53 -19.77 1.51
C LYS A 140 11.46 -18.59 1.71
N ILE A 141 11.20 -17.76 2.73
CA ILE A 141 12.06 -16.63 3.09
C ILE A 141 13.42 -17.12 3.58
N ASP A 142 13.44 -18.12 4.44
CA ASP A 142 14.67 -18.62 5.09
C ASP A 142 15.55 -19.41 4.14
N GLU A 143 14.97 -20.37 3.38
CA GLU A 143 15.68 -21.16 2.37
C GLU A 143 16.25 -20.28 1.24
N GLY A 144 15.49 -19.25 0.84
CA GLY A 144 15.92 -18.26 -0.16
C GLY A 144 16.88 -17.22 0.39
N LYS A 145 17.13 -17.19 1.69
CA LYS A 145 17.89 -16.13 2.39
C LYS A 145 17.37 -14.74 2.05
N LEU A 146 16.04 -14.62 1.89
CA LEU A 146 15.41 -13.41 1.42
C LEU A 146 15.32 -12.36 2.53
N ASN A 147 15.60 -11.11 2.18
CA ASN A 147 15.17 -9.96 2.96
C ASN A 147 13.78 -9.54 2.45
N ALA A 148 12.73 -10.01 3.09
CA ALA A 148 11.35 -9.77 2.68
C ALA A 148 10.78 -8.55 3.41
N VAL A 149 10.08 -7.69 2.69
CA VAL A 149 9.24 -6.62 3.25
C VAL A 149 7.79 -6.88 2.87
N PHE A 150 6.96 -7.14 3.86
CA PHE A 150 5.52 -7.29 3.68
C PHE A 150 4.84 -5.96 3.93
N ILE A 151 4.24 -5.41 2.89
CA ILE A 151 3.45 -4.19 2.95
C ILE A 151 1.99 -4.59 3.00
N ILE A 152 1.35 -4.37 4.15
CA ILE A 152 -0.07 -4.69 4.36
C ILE A 152 -0.83 -3.37 4.47
N ASP A 153 -1.58 -3.08 3.42
CA ASP A 153 -2.47 -1.91 3.41
C ASP A 153 -3.80 -2.23 4.09
N GLU A 154 -4.40 -1.22 4.69
CA GLU A 154 -5.60 -1.35 5.54
C GLU A 154 -5.43 -2.44 6.62
N ILE A 155 -4.28 -2.43 7.29
CA ILE A 155 -3.91 -3.43 8.31
C ILE A 155 -4.89 -3.46 9.49
N ASP A 156 -5.63 -2.38 9.73
CA ASP A 156 -6.72 -2.31 10.71
C ASP A 156 -7.84 -3.31 10.38
N TYR A 157 -8.11 -3.56 9.10
CA TYR A 157 -9.07 -4.58 8.69
C TYR A 157 -8.58 -6.00 9.03
N LEU A 158 -7.28 -6.25 8.92
CA LEU A 158 -6.68 -7.52 9.33
C LEU A 158 -6.91 -7.81 10.82
N ALA A 159 -6.85 -6.81 11.69
CA ALA A 159 -7.16 -6.99 13.11
C ALA A 159 -8.61 -7.46 13.35
N HIS A 160 -9.56 -7.00 12.55
CA HIS A 160 -10.94 -7.51 12.60
C HIS A 160 -11.08 -8.97 12.14
N LEU A 161 -10.29 -9.39 11.14
CA LEU A 161 -10.28 -10.79 10.69
C LEU A 161 -9.66 -11.71 11.77
N VAL A 162 -8.63 -11.23 12.44
CA VAL A 162 -7.94 -11.96 13.52
C VAL A 162 -8.84 -12.17 14.72
N SER A 163 -9.63 -11.19 15.13
CA SER A 163 -10.56 -11.30 16.26
C SER A 163 -11.58 -12.44 16.09
N LYS A 164 -11.91 -12.78 14.84
CA LYS A 164 -12.85 -13.89 14.51
C LYS A 164 -12.17 -15.26 14.49
N THR A 165 -10.87 -15.33 14.26
CA THR A 165 -10.15 -16.60 14.11
C THR A 165 -9.37 -17.02 15.36
N GLY A 166 -9.27 -16.15 16.37
CA GLY A 166 -8.55 -16.41 17.63
C GLY A 166 -7.05 -16.62 17.50
N LYS A 167 -6.48 -16.40 16.32
CA LYS A 167 -5.04 -16.54 16.06
C LYS A 167 -4.45 -15.18 15.72
N ASP A 168 -3.58 -14.70 16.56
CA ASP A 168 -2.92 -13.42 16.37
C ASP A 168 -1.80 -13.52 15.31
N ILE A 169 -2.21 -13.41 14.04
CA ILE A 169 -1.27 -13.42 12.93
C ILE A 169 -0.38 -12.19 12.93
N LEU A 170 -0.89 -11.04 13.40
CA LEU A 170 -0.06 -9.84 13.52
C LEU A 170 1.10 -10.07 14.48
N TYR A 171 0.83 -10.70 15.62
CA TYR A 171 1.88 -11.11 16.57
C TYR A 171 2.90 -12.06 15.92
N GLN A 172 2.43 -13.01 15.11
CA GLN A 172 3.33 -13.94 14.43
C GLN A 172 4.15 -13.25 13.33
N LEU A 173 3.55 -12.32 12.57
CA LEU A 173 4.23 -11.56 11.52
C LEU A 173 5.31 -10.63 12.12
N THR A 174 4.98 -9.90 13.18
CA THR A 174 5.92 -8.96 13.81
C THR A 174 7.11 -9.68 14.48
N ARG A 175 6.93 -10.94 14.87
CA ARG A 175 7.97 -11.79 15.49
C ARG A 175 8.49 -12.88 14.57
N ALA A 176 8.23 -12.82 13.27
CA ALA A 176 8.68 -13.81 12.31
C ALA A 176 10.19 -14.06 12.35
N ASN A 177 10.97 -13.02 12.64
CA ASN A 177 12.42 -13.09 12.72
C ASN A 177 12.96 -13.94 13.89
N GLU A 178 12.15 -14.23 14.92
CA GLU A 178 12.53 -15.18 15.97
C GLU A 178 12.62 -16.64 15.45
N ARG A 179 12.01 -16.89 14.28
CA ARG A 179 11.92 -18.20 13.64
C ARG A 179 12.79 -18.34 12.38
N LEU A 180 13.27 -17.22 11.82
CA LEU A 180 14.14 -17.18 10.66
C LEU A 180 15.60 -17.24 11.10
N GLN A 181 16.41 -18.03 10.37
CA GLN A 181 17.85 -18.21 10.65
C GLN A 181 18.72 -17.47 9.63
N HIS A 182 18.29 -17.45 8.37
CA HIS A 182 19.07 -16.94 7.25
C HIS A 182 18.38 -15.80 6.49
N GLY A 183 17.06 -15.76 6.52
CA GLY A 183 16.27 -14.71 5.95
C GLY A 183 15.83 -13.67 6.97
N SER A 184 15.12 -12.61 6.52
CA SER A 184 14.50 -11.64 7.41
C SER A 184 13.14 -11.18 6.88
N LEU A 185 12.26 -10.79 7.78
CA LEU A 185 10.95 -10.23 7.48
C LEU A 185 10.79 -8.88 8.17
N THR A 186 10.44 -7.85 7.41
CA THR A 186 10.00 -6.56 7.91
C THR A 186 8.53 -6.36 7.56
N LEU A 187 7.75 -5.89 8.50
CA LEU A 187 6.33 -5.57 8.31
C LEU A 187 6.14 -4.06 8.19
N VAL A 188 5.51 -3.62 7.09
CA VAL A 188 5.02 -2.26 6.90
C VAL A 188 3.50 -2.31 6.94
N GLY A 189 2.90 -1.77 7.98
CA GLY A 189 1.44 -1.67 8.13
C GLY A 189 0.96 -0.28 7.76
N ILE A 190 -0.08 -0.19 6.92
CA ILE A 190 -0.76 1.07 6.61
C ILE A 190 -2.17 1.01 7.19
N SER A 191 -2.53 1.97 8.06
CA SER A 191 -3.84 2.03 8.70
C SER A 191 -4.56 3.34 8.41
N ASN A 192 -5.87 3.26 8.21
CA ASN A 192 -6.78 4.39 8.13
C ASN A 192 -7.38 4.77 9.50
N ASP A 193 -7.16 3.95 10.52
CA ASP A 193 -7.69 4.13 11.86
C ASP A 193 -6.61 4.66 12.81
N LEU A 194 -6.81 5.88 13.31
CA LEU A 194 -5.90 6.50 14.28
C LEU A 194 -5.91 5.79 15.64
N SER A 195 -7.02 5.12 15.98
CA SER A 195 -7.17 4.34 17.21
C SER A 195 -6.76 2.87 17.04
N PHE A 196 -6.22 2.50 15.88
CA PHE A 196 -5.83 1.11 15.58
C PHE A 196 -4.94 0.50 16.65
N LYS A 197 -3.95 1.26 17.11
CA LYS A 197 -3.03 0.81 18.16
C LYS A 197 -3.72 0.42 19.46
N GLU A 198 -4.74 1.17 19.87
CA GLU A 198 -5.49 0.93 21.12
C GLU A 198 -6.24 -0.41 21.09
N LYS A 199 -6.47 -0.95 19.89
CA LYS A 199 -7.18 -2.21 19.65
C LYS A 199 -6.25 -3.41 19.55
N LEU A 200 -4.93 -3.19 19.52
CA LEU A 200 -3.93 -4.25 19.40
C LEU A 200 -3.44 -4.73 20.77
N ASP A 201 -3.03 -5.99 20.81
CA ASP A 201 -2.28 -6.53 21.97
C ASP A 201 -1.00 -5.69 22.18
N PRO A 202 -0.66 -5.29 23.43
CA PRO A 202 0.55 -4.51 23.71
C PRO A 202 1.83 -5.11 23.14
N ARG A 203 1.90 -6.45 23.05
CA ARG A 203 3.05 -7.16 22.45
C ARG A 203 3.16 -6.93 20.93
N VAL A 204 2.02 -6.77 20.25
CA VAL A 204 1.98 -6.42 18.81
C VAL A 204 2.37 -4.98 18.62
N ILE A 205 1.86 -4.08 19.47
CA ILE A 205 2.18 -2.64 19.40
C ILE A 205 3.68 -2.42 19.51
N SER A 206 4.33 -3.04 20.52
CA SER A 206 5.78 -2.87 20.73
C SER A 206 6.63 -3.38 19.57
N SER A 207 6.15 -4.38 18.83
CA SER A 207 6.89 -4.98 17.71
C SER A 207 6.52 -4.37 16.34
N LEU A 208 5.27 -3.91 16.15
CA LEU A 208 4.82 -3.28 14.92
C LEU A 208 5.17 -1.79 14.85
N GLY A 209 5.13 -1.10 15.98
CA GLY A 209 5.38 0.33 16.08
C GLY A 209 6.82 0.65 16.47
N GLU A 210 7.81 -0.11 16.02
CA GLU A 210 9.23 0.23 16.20
C GLU A 210 9.54 1.58 15.55
N GLU A 211 8.99 1.81 14.37
CA GLU A 211 8.98 3.11 13.70
C GLU A 211 7.56 3.48 13.28
N GLU A 212 7.27 4.79 13.30
CA GLU A 212 5.93 5.30 12.99
C GLU A 212 5.98 6.55 12.13
N VAL A 213 5.13 6.59 11.12
CA VAL A 213 4.94 7.78 10.28
C VAL A 213 3.46 8.17 10.29
N VAL A 214 3.19 9.38 10.80
CA VAL A 214 1.83 9.91 10.93
C VAL A 214 1.52 10.84 9.78
N PHE A 215 0.42 10.58 9.09
CA PHE A 215 -0.08 11.43 8.02
C PHE A 215 -1.20 12.33 8.53
N THR A 216 -0.89 13.62 8.64
CA THR A 216 -1.89 14.64 9.00
C THR A 216 -2.77 14.99 7.80
N ASN A 217 -3.96 15.55 8.07
CA ASN A 217 -4.83 16.03 7.00
C ASN A 217 -4.14 17.14 6.20
N TYR A 218 -4.45 17.19 4.90
CA TYR A 218 -4.13 18.36 4.10
C TYR A 218 -4.99 19.55 4.54
N ASN A 219 -4.44 20.74 4.46
CA ASN A 219 -5.22 21.96 4.54
C ASN A 219 -5.78 22.35 3.15
N VAL A 220 -6.70 23.31 3.11
CA VAL A 220 -7.39 23.74 1.88
C VAL A 220 -6.40 24.20 0.81
N GLU A 221 -5.37 24.95 1.17
CA GLU A 221 -4.34 25.44 0.25
C GLU A 221 -3.53 24.29 -0.38
N GLN A 222 -3.22 23.26 0.42
CA GLN A 222 -2.53 22.08 -0.07
C GLN A 222 -3.40 21.26 -1.03
N ILE A 223 -4.70 21.11 -0.70
CA ILE A 223 -5.66 20.41 -1.57
C ILE A 223 -5.81 21.19 -2.88
N LYS A 224 -5.94 22.53 -2.82
CA LYS A 224 -6.03 23.37 -4.01
C LYS A 224 -4.85 23.13 -4.95
N LYS A 225 -3.62 23.15 -4.45
CA LYS A 225 -2.41 22.89 -5.25
C LYS A 225 -2.37 21.48 -5.85
N ILE A 226 -2.81 20.47 -5.10
CA ILE A 226 -2.90 19.09 -5.60
C ILE A 226 -3.93 19.00 -6.74
N LEU A 227 -5.06 19.67 -6.60
CA LEU A 227 -6.09 19.71 -7.63
C LEU A 227 -5.64 20.50 -8.87
N GLU A 228 -4.95 21.63 -8.70
CA GLU A 228 -4.36 22.43 -9.80
C GLU A 228 -3.42 21.56 -10.66
N ASP A 229 -2.51 20.83 -10.01
CA ASP A 229 -1.58 19.92 -10.69
C ASP A 229 -2.32 18.84 -11.48
N ARG A 230 -3.34 18.23 -10.87
CA ARG A 230 -4.21 17.23 -11.52
C ARG A 230 -4.99 17.80 -12.69
N ILE A 231 -5.57 19.01 -12.55
CA ILE A 231 -6.32 19.69 -13.61
C ILE A 231 -5.39 19.99 -14.77
N HIS A 232 -4.21 20.55 -14.52
CA HIS A 232 -3.24 20.85 -15.55
C HIS A 232 -2.85 19.64 -16.39
N GLU A 233 -2.70 18.47 -15.76
CA GLU A 233 -2.31 17.25 -16.46
C GLU A 233 -3.48 16.54 -17.16
N SER A 234 -4.71 16.64 -16.62
CA SER A 234 -5.85 15.82 -17.05
C SER A 234 -6.89 16.58 -17.89
N PHE A 235 -6.98 17.89 -17.78
CA PHE A 235 -8.00 18.70 -18.47
C PHE A 235 -7.39 19.58 -19.58
N ILE A 236 -8.24 20.01 -20.52
CA ILE A 236 -7.91 21.02 -21.51
C ILE A 236 -7.71 22.36 -20.77
N GLU A 237 -6.78 23.16 -21.23
CA GLU A 237 -6.48 24.46 -20.68
C GLU A 237 -7.74 25.35 -20.64
N ASN A 238 -7.95 26.07 -19.53
CA ASN A 238 -9.10 26.91 -19.25
C ASN A 238 -10.48 26.23 -19.25
N SER A 239 -10.52 24.88 -19.09
CA SER A 239 -11.80 24.15 -19.01
C SER A 239 -12.36 24.03 -17.59
N VAL A 240 -11.57 24.35 -16.57
CA VAL A 240 -11.97 24.37 -15.16
C VAL A 240 -11.79 25.77 -14.61
N GLU A 241 -12.87 26.35 -14.10
CA GLU A 241 -12.87 27.71 -13.54
C GLU A 241 -12.35 27.70 -12.09
N GLU A 242 -11.66 28.78 -11.70
CA GLU A 242 -11.10 28.90 -10.34
C GLU A 242 -12.15 28.79 -9.21
N PRO A 243 -13.39 29.33 -9.34
CA PRO A 243 -14.42 29.10 -8.32
C PRO A 243 -14.78 27.64 -8.12
N ALA A 244 -14.84 26.84 -9.19
CA ALA A 244 -15.09 25.41 -9.10
C ALA A 244 -13.94 24.68 -8.37
N LEU A 245 -12.70 25.01 -8.69
CA LEU A 245 -11.52 24.50 -8.01
C LEU A 245 -11.52 24.85 -6.51
N ASN A 246 -11.80 26.11 -6.17
CA ASN A 246 -11.87 26.55 -4.77
C ASN A 246 -12.97 25.81 -3.99
N LEU A 247 -14.12 25.57 -4.61
CA LEU A 247 -15.21 24.79 -4.00
C LEU A 247 -14.77 23.34 -3.75
N CYS A 248 -14.17 22.68 -4.74
CA CYS A 248 -13.66 21.33 -4.60
C CYS A 248 -12.58 21.19 -3.51
N ALA A 249 -11.74 22.22 -3.34
CA ALA A 249 -10.70 22.22 -2.31
C ALA A 249 -11.24 22.44 -0.89
N ALA A 250 -12.43 23.06 -0.77
CA ALA A 250 -13.06 23.37 0.52
C ALA A 250 -13.97 22.23 1.05
N LEU A 251 -14.38 21.29 0.18
CA LEU A 251 -15.17 20.11 0.53
C LEU A 251 -14.30 19.00 1.17
#